data_fa3094326f6136e0df683b6be734114b
#
_entry.id   fa3094326f6136e0df683b6be734114b
#
_cell.length_a   1.000
_cell.length_b   1.000
_cell.length_c   1.000
_cell.angle_alpha   90.00
_cell.angle_beta   90.00
_cell.angle_gamma   90.00
#
_symmetry.space_group_name_H-M   'P 1'
#
loop_
_entity.id
_entity.type
_entity.pdbx_description
1 polymer ?
#
loop_
_entity_poly.entity_id
_entity_poly.type
_entity_poly.pdbx_seq_one_letter_code
_entity_poly.pdbx_strand_id
1 'polypeptide(L)'
;SSELCKEEKIKVLAQNVNDNLKGAFTGEVSIDMLKSINVDGVILGHSERREYYNEDDDLLLRKLKVSLENNFKVYFCIGESLEDREKNNHFEKVKNQLDKTVFKIDNIDPENLVIAYEPIWAIGTGLTASPEQAQEIHKYIRNLLSERFGNKISDNTSIIYGGSVKPNS
;
A
#
# COMPACT_ATOMS: atom_id res chain seq x y z
N SER A 1 22.26 4.61 5.59
CA SER A 1 21.61 4.38 4.27
C SER A 1 20.82 5.60 3.81
N SER A 2 20.06 6.29 4.69
CA SER A 2 19.28 7.49 4.31
C SER A 2 20.16 8.67 3.83
N GLU A 3 21.38 8.81 4.31
CA GLU A 3 22.30 9.86 3.86
C GLU A 3 22.82 9.63 2.45
N LEU A 4 23.18 8.40 2.10
CA LEU A 4 23.64 8.03 0.74
C LEU A 4 22.52 8.20 -0.31
N CYS A 5 21.25 7.96 0.07
CA CYS A 5 20.13 8.08 -0.85
C CYS A 5 19.76 9.54 -1.18
N LYS A 6 20.08 10.50 -0.32
CA LYS A 6 19.77 11.93 -0.55
C LYS A 6 20.52 12.52 -1.73
N GLU A 7 21.74 12.11 -1.98
CA GLU A 7 22.54 12.58 -3.12
C GLU A 7 22.00 12.06 -4.46
N GLU A 8 21.33 10.90 -4.45
CA GLU A 8 20.83 10.23 -5.67
C GLU A 8 19.31 10.40 -5.91
N LYS A 9 18.62 11.22 -5.14
CA LYS A 9 17.14 11.40 -5.19
C LYS A 9 16.34 10.10 -4.98
N ILE A 10 16.92 9.12 -4.30
CA ILE A 10 16.27 7.87 -3.95
C ILE A 10 15.46 8.09 -2.65
N LYS A 11 14.20 7.67 -2.63
CA LYS A 11 13.35 7.70 -1.44
C LYS A 11 13.52 6.42 -0.63
N VAL A 12 13.61 6.58 0.70
CA VAL A 12 13.69 5.44 1.64
C VAL A 12 12.35 5.27 2.32
N LEU A 13 11.81 4.06 2.26
CA LEU A 13 10.54 3.71 2.89
C LEU A 13 10.77 2.75 4.05
N ALA A 14 10.07 2.98 5.17
CA ALA A 14 9.94 1.97 6.22
C ALA A 14 9.01 0.84 5.77
N GLN A 15 9.26 -0.39 6.23
CA GLN A 15 8.44 -1.55 5.87
C GLN A 15 7.27 -1.78 6.83
N ASN A 16 7.15 -0.99 7.88
CA ASN A 16 6.07 -0.99 8.86
C ASN A 16 6.13 0.28 9.73
N VAL A 17 5.04 0.55 10.43
CA VAL A 17 4.95 1.58 11.47
C VAL A 17 3.91 1.15 12.52
N ASN A 18 4.03 1.66 13.74
CA ASN A 18 3.02 1.50 14.77
C ASN A 18 1.83 2.45 14.52
N ASP A 19 0.64 2.05 14.93
CA ASP A 19 -0.58 2.88 14.87
C ASP A 19 -0.68 3.91 16.00
N ASN A 20 0.35 4.00 16.86
CA ASN A 20 0.47 4.99 17.93
C ASN A 20 1.72 5.84 17.73
N LEU A 21 1.60 7.16 17.95
CA LEU A 21 2.72 8.10 17.84
C LEU A 21 3.67 7.99 19.03
N LYS A 22 3.14 7.70 20.21
CA LYS A 22 3.87 7.65 21.49
C LYS A 22 3.29 6.57 22.39
N GLY A 23 4.08 6.10 23.34
CA GLY A 23 3.66 5.12 24.35
C GLY A 23 4.67 4.00 24.55
N ALA A 24 4.33 3.08 25.46
CA ALA A 24 5.14 1.90 25.78
C ALA A 24 4.75 0.73 24.88
N PHE A 25 5.27 0.72 23.66
CA PHE A 25 5.07 -0.32 22.65
C PHE A 25 6.41 -0.95 22.30
N THR A 26 6.89 -1.83 23.16
CA THR A 26 8.22 -2.46 23.05
C THR A 26 8.40 -3.14 21.70
N GLY A 27 9.46 -2.75 20.97
CA GLY A 27 9.79 -3.30 19.64
C GLY A 27 9.16 -2.55 18.47
N GLU A 28 8.21 -1.63 18.71
CA GLU A 28 7.53 -0.86 17.67
C GLU A 28 8.27 0.44 17.33
N VAL A 29 8.07 0.90 16.09
CA VAL A 29 8.62 2.14 15.57
C VAL A 29 7.49 3.08 15.19
N SER A 30 7.48 4.30 15.74
CA SER A 30 6.46 5.31 15.45
C SER A 30 6.82 6.17 14.24
N ILE A 31 5.83 6.92 13.73
CA ILE A 31 6.03 7.90 12.64
C ILE A 31 7.04 8.98 13.07
N ASP A 32 6.98 9.45 14.32
CA ASP A 32 7.91 10.46 14.81
C ASP A 32 9.37 9.96 14.80
N MET A 33 9.59 8.68 15.15
CA MET A 33 10.91 8.06 15.04
C MET A 33 11.39 7.97 13.59
N LEU A 34 10.52 7.57 12.66
CA LEU A 34 10.86 7.50 11.24
C LEU A 34 11.19 8.88 10.65
N LYS A 35 10.40 9.88 10.98
CA LYS A 35 10.65 11.27 10.57
C LYS A 35 11.97 11.81 11.11
N SER A 36 12.33 11.48 12.36
CA SER A 36 13.57 11.94 12.99
C SER A 36 14.84 11.48 12.27
N ILE A 37 14.77 10.39 11.52
CA ILE A 37 15.84 9.85 10.70
C ILE A 37 15.64 10.08 9.20
N ASN A 38 14.71 10.97 8.82
CA ASN A 38 14.41 11.38 7.44
C ASN A 38 13.99 10.21 6.53
N VAL A 39 13.18 9.29 7.02
CA VAL A 39 12.51 8.29 6.18
C VAL A 39 11.36 8.97 5.44
N ASP A 40 11.20 8.70 4.14
CA ASP A 40 10.30 9.42 3.24
C ASP A 40 8.85 8.94 3.30
N GLY A 41 8.60 7.72 3.80
CA GLY A 41 7.27 7.13 3.86
C GLY A 41 7.29 5.71 4.41
N VAL A 42 6.15 5.02 4.31
CA VAL A 42 5.99 3.67 4.84
C VAL A 42 5.21 2.78 3.87
N ILE A 43 5.56 1.50 3.84
CA ILE A 43 4.79 0.43 3.20
C ILE A 43 3.85 -0.17 4.23
N LEU A 44 2.55 -0.21 3.95
CA LEU A 44 1.52 -0.80 4.80
C LEU A 44 0.71 -1.84 4.04
N GLY A 45 0.28 -2.88 4.75
CA GLY A 45 -0.62 -3.89 4.21
C GLY A 45 0.03 -4.91 3.28
N HIS A 46 1.37 -5.00 3.26
CA HIS A 46 2.08 -6.04 2.51
C HIS A 46 1.54 -7.43 2.87
N SER A 47 1.41 -8.30 1.86
CA SER A 47 0.81 -9.63 2.02
C SER A 47 1.46 -10.46 3.14
N GLU A 48 2.77 -10.46 3.26
CA GLU A 48 3.49 -11.16 4.33
C GLU A 48 3.10 -10.67 5.72
N ARG A 49 2.85 -9.37 5.89
CA ARG A 49 2.46 -8.84 7.19
C ARG A 49 1.01 -9.20 7.54
N ARG A 50 0.14 -9.24 6.54
CA ARG A 50 -1.23 -9.75 6.71
C ARG A 50 -1.22 -11.22 7.12
N GLU A 51 -0.38 -12.04 6.49
CA GLU A 51 -0.32 -13.48 6.69
C GLU A 51 0.45 -13.88 7.95
N TYR A 52 1.69 -13.38 8.11
CA TYR A 52 2.58 -13.86 9.18
C TYR A 52 2.44 -13.09 10.49
N TYR A 53 1.95 -11.85 10.44
CA TYR A 53 1.81 -10.98 11.62
C TYR A 53 0.36 -10.63 11.93
N ASN A 54 -0.61 -11.25 11.22
CA ASN A 54 -2.04 -11.05 11.43
C ASN A 54 -2.46 -9.56 11.39
N GLU A 55 -1.84 -8.77 10.52
CA GLU A 55 -2.25 -7.38 10.29
C GLU A 55 -3.57 -7.36 9.52
N ASP A 56 -4.67 -7.29 10.26
CA ASP A 56 -6.02 -7.19 9.71
C ASP A 56 -6.34 -5.78 9.16
N ASP A 57 -7.47 -5.67 8.48
CA ASP A 57 -7.89 -4.41 7.87
C ASP A 57 -8.17 -3.31 8.91
N ASP A 58 -8.58 -3.66 10.14
CA ASP A 58 -8.83 -2.68 11.20
C ASP A 58 -7.51 -2.10 11.74
N LEU A 59 -6.49 -2.92 11.96
CA LEU A 59 -5.15 -2.44 12.32
C LEU A 59 -4.55 -1.60 11.20
N LEU A 60 -4.68 -2.05 9.96
CA LEU A 60 -4.17 -1.33 8.79
C LEU A 60 -4.89 0.01 8.59
N LEU A 61 -6.19 0.09 8.86
CA LEU A 61 -6.93 1.35 8.85
C LEU A 61 -6.36 2.33 9.90
N ARG A 62 -6.06 1.87 11.12
CA ARG A 62 -5.47 2.74 12.16
C ARG A 62 -4.08 3.24 11.75
N LYS A 63 -3.22 2.34 11.24
CA LYS A 63 -1.89 2.71 10.72
C LYS A 63 -1.98 3.69 9.56
N LEU A 64 -2.91 3.48 8.64
CA LEU A 64 -3.16 4.38 7.51
C LEU A 64 -3.61 5.76 7.98
N LYS A 65 -4.58 5.83 8.90
CA LYS A 65 -5.09 7.10 9.46
C LYS A 65 -3.96 7.89 10.11
N VAL A 66 -3.25 7.30 11.06
CA VAL A 66 -2.18 8.01 11.77
C VAL A 66 -1.08 8.48 10.83
N SER A 67 -0.79 7.72 9.76
CA SER A 67 0.23 8.11 8.79
C SER A 67 -0.23 9.32 7.96
N LEU A 68 -1.43 9.27 7.39
CA LEU A 68 -1.96 10.36 6.54
C LEU A 68 -2.23 11.64 7.35
N GLU A 69 -2.78 11.54 8.57
CA GLU A 69 -3.00 12.67 9.48
C GLU A 69 -1.68 13.38 9.86
N ASN A 70 -0.58 12.66 9.83
CA ASN A 70 0.75 13.22 10.06
C ASN A 70 1.52 13.58 8.78
N ASN A 71 0.85 13.66 7.62
CA ASN A 71 1.48 13.94 6.32
C ASN A 71 2.67 13.01 6.04
N PHE A 72 2.54 11.74 6.40
CA PHE A 72 3.57 10.73 6.15
C PHE A 72 3.13 9.85 4.98
N LYS A 73 3.95 9.80 3.94
CA LYS A 73 3.60 9.12 2.69
C LYS A 73 3.42 7.63 2.89
N VAL A 74 2.32 7.09 2.36
CA VAL A 74 1.96 5.67 2.49
C VAL A 74 1.94 5.00 1.12
N TYR A 75 2.60 3.86 1.03
CA TYR A 75 2.46 2.88 -0.04
C TYR A 75 1.59 1.75 0.49
N PHE A 76 0.32 1.77 0.12
CA PHE A 76 -0.68 0.85 0.67
C PHE A 76 -0.87 -0.34 -0.25
N CYS A 77 -0.50 -1.53 0.24
CA CYS A 77 -0.53 -2.79 -0.49
C CYS A 77 -1.91 -3.44 -0.42
N ILE A 78 -2.42 -3.80 -1.58
CA ILE A 78 -3.65 -4.58 -1.77
C ILE A 78 -3.44 -5.60 -2.87
N GLY A 79 -4.17 -6.70 -2.80
CA GLY A 79 -4.10 -7.72 -3.84
C GLY A 79 -4.82 -9.00 -3.45
N GLU A 80 -4.89 -9.90 -4.41
CA GLU A 80 -5.61 -11.15 -4.31
C GLU A 80 -4.67 -12.36 -4.31
N SER A 81 -5.16 -13.48 -3.74
CA SER A 81 -4.52 -14.78 -3.82
C SER A 81 -4.77 -15.46 -5.18
N LEU A 82 -4.03 -16.55 -5.46
CA LEU A 82 -4.28 -17.38 -6.64
C LEU A 82 -5.70 -17.95 -6.60
N GLU A 83 -6.15 -18.41 -5.44
CA GLU A 83 -7.49 -18.95 -5.25
C GLU A 83 -8.59 -17.93 -5.56
N ASP A 84 -8.43 -16.67 -5.11
CA ASP A 84 -9.36 -15.59 -5.44
C ASP A 84 -9.42 -15.35 -6.95
N ARG A 85 -8.26 -15.44 -7.62
CA ARG A 85 -8.19 -15.23 -9.07
C ARG A 85 -8.80 -16.37 -9.86
N GLU A 86 -8.54 -17.61 -9.50
CA GLU A 86 -9.11 -18.80 -10.14
C GLU A 86 -10.65 -18.86 -9.99
N LYS A 87 -11.17 -18.35 -8.87
CA LYS A 87 -12.61 -18.22 -8.61
C LYS A 87 -13.25 -16.97 -9.19
N ASN A 88 -12.50 -16.14 -9.92
CA ASN A 88 -12.93 -14.82 -10.42
C ASN A 88 -13.40 -13.85 -9.34
N ASN A 89 -12.90 -13.99 -8.12
CA ASN A 89 -13.24 -13.13 -6.96
C ASN A 89 -12.23 -12.00 -6.74
N HIS A 90 -11.21 -11.88 -7.61
CA HIS A 90 -10.11 -10.93 -7.45
C HIS A 90 -10.56 -9.47 -7.38
N PHE A 91 -11.55 -9.07 -8.17
CA PHE A 91 -12.12 -7.73 -8.11
C PHE A 91 -12.81 -7.46 -6.77
N GLU A 92 -13.61 -8.39 -6.30
CA GLU A 92 -14.29 -8.28 -5.02
C GLU A 92 -13.29 -8.23 -3.86
N LYS A 93 -12.24 -9.05 -3.91
CA LYS A 93 -11.16 -9.05 -2.91
C LYS A 93 -10.48 -7.70 -2.81
N VAL A 94 -10.06 -7.14 -3.94
CA VAL A 94 -9.41 -5.82 -4.00
C VAL A 94 -10.37 -4.72 -3.51
N LYS A 95 -11.63 -4.75 -3.95
CA LYS A 95 -12.65 -3.80 -3.48
C LYS A 95 -12.86 -3.89 -1.97
N ASN A 96 -13.00 -5.09 -1.42
CA ASN A 96 -13.22 -5.30 0.02
C ASN A 96 -12.05 -4.77 0.86
N GLN A 97 -10.81 -4.93 0.41
CA GLN A 97 -9.65 -4.36 1.10
C GLN A 97 -9.70 -2.83 1.10
N LEU A 98 -10.06 -2.19 -0.03
CA LEU A 98 -10.22 -0.74 -0.11
C LEU A 98 -11.39 -0.23 0.75
N ASP A 99 -12.53 -0.90 0.70
CA ASP A 99 -13.75 -0.53 1.46
C ASP A 99 -13.51 -0.55 2.97
N LYS A 100 -12.70 -1.49 3.44
CA LYS A 100 -12.38 -1.63 4.88
C LYS A 100 -11.27 -0.71 5.36
N THR A 101 -10.48 -0.14 4.46
CA THR A 101 -9.29 0.65 4.77
C THR A 101 -9.33 2.04 4.15
N VAL A 102 -8.81 2.22 2.94
CA VAL A 102 -8.65 3.50 2.26
C VAL A 102 -9.97 4.28 2.16
N PHE A 103 -11.07 3.59 1.86
CA PHE A 103 -12.39 4.22 1.69
C PHE A 103 -13.07 4.61 3.02
N LYS A 104 -12.48 4.25 4.18
CA LYS A 104 -12.86 4.75 5.50
C LYS A 104 -12.19 6.08 5.86
N ILE A 105 -11.29 6.58 5.01
CA ILE A 105 -10.69 7.90 5.15
C ILE A 105 -11.59 8.92 4.44
N ASP A 106 -11.96 10.00 5.12
CA ASP A 106 -12.88 10.98 4.54
C ASP A 106 -12.19 11.84 3.48
N ASN A 107 -10.97 12.28 3.76
CA ASN A 107 -10.18 13.11 2.87
C ASN A 107 -8.78 12.53 2.72
N ILE A 108 -8.36 12.28 1.49
CA ILE A 108 -7.00 11.86 1.16
C ILE A 108 -6.28 12.93 0.37
N ASP A 109 -5.01 13.15 0.70
CA ASP A 109 -4.09 13.86 -0.18
C ASP A 109 -3.46 12.83 -1.14
N PRO A 110 -3.71 12.94 -2.46
CA PRO A 110 -3.19 11.99 -3.44
C PRO A 110 -1.65 11.98 -3.51
N GLU A 111 -0.98 13.03 -3.04
CA GLU A 111 0.48 13.04 -2.96
C GLU A 111 1.01 12.16 -1.84
N ASN A 112 0.22 11.95 -0.79
CA ASN A 112 0.61 11.15 0.39
C ASN A 112 0.13 9.70 0.33
N LEU A 113 -0.63 9.31 -0.69
CA LEU A 113 -1.11 7.92 -0.86
C LEU A 113 -0.71 7.36 -2.21
N VAL A 114 -0.07 6.20 -2.18
CA VAL A 114 0.18 5.35 -3.35
C VAL A 114 -0.51 4.01 -3.11
N ILE A 115 -1.30 3.54 -4.06
CA ILE A 115 -1.85 2.19 -4.02
C ILE A 115 -0.88 1.24 -4.72
N ALA A 116 -0.40 0.23 -4.01
CA ALA A 116 0.47 -0.81 -4.56
C ALA A 116 -0.34 -2.09 -4.76
N TYR A 117 -0.58 -2.44 -6.03
CA TYR A 117 -1.25 -3.67 -6.36
C TYR A 117 -0.25 -4.85 -6.34
N GLU A 118 -0.48 -5.79 -5.44
CA GLU A 118 0.33 -6.99 -5.25
C GLU A 118 -0.48 -8.24 -5.66
N PRO A 119 -0.30 -8.79 -6.87
CA PRO A 119 -0.80 -10.13 -7.15
C PRO A 119 -0.03 -11.14 -6.28
N ILE A 120 -0.61 -11.56 -5.13
CA ILE A 120 0.09 -12.37 -4.11
C ILE A 120 0.63 -13.66 -4.72
N TRP A 121 -0.08 -14.22 -5.69
CA TRP A 121 0.32 -15.39 -6.45
C TRP A 121 1.56 -15.20 -7.35
N ALA A 122 1.96 -13.95 -7.59
CA ALA A 122 3.15 -13.59 -8.37
C ALA A 122 4.32 -13.08 -7.49
N ILE A 123 4.19 -13.15 -6.16
CA ILE A 123 5.26 -12.73 -5.23
C ILE A 123 6.11 -13.93 -4.84
N GLY A 124 7.39 -13.93 -5.22
CA GLY A 124 8.34 -14.99 -4.81
C GLY A 124 8.10 -16.37 -5.41
N THR A 125 7.09 -16.53 -6.27
CA THR A 125 6.71 -17.82 -6.88
C THR A 125 7.40 -18.10 -8.22
N GLY A 126 8.07 -17.09 -8.79
CA GLY A 126 8.61 -17.14 -10.15
C GLY A 126 7.59 -16.85 -11.25
N LEU A 127 6.29 -16.72 -10.89
CA LEU A 127 5.23 -16.24 -11.79
C LEU A 127 5.25 -14.72 -11.83
N THR A 128 4.78 -14.16 -12.94
CA THR A 128 4.57 -12.71 -13.11
C THR A 128 3.18 -12.50 -13.69
N ALA A 129 2.47 -11.47 -13.26
CA ALA A 129 1.26 -11.07 -13.94
C ALA A 129 1.60 -10.52 -15.33
N SER A 130 0.74 -10.78 -16.32
CA SER A 130 0.90 -10.12 -17.61
C SER A 130 0.60 -8.62 -17.49
N PRO A 131 1.12 -7.77 -18.41
CA PRO A 131 0.79 -6.35 -18.43
C PRO A 131 -0.73 -6.09 -18.48
N GLU A 132 -1.48 -6.92 -19.23
CA GLU A 132 -2.94 -6.82 -19.34
C GLU A 132 -3.64 -7.12 -18.01
N GLN A 133 -3.18 -8.16 -17.29
CA GLN A 133 -3.72 -8.52 -15.97
C GLN A 133 -3.46 -7.43 -14.95
N ALA A 134 -2.25 -6.85 -14.94
CA ALA A 134 -1.92 -5.73 -14.07
C ALA A 134 -2.76 -4.49 -14.41
N GLN A 135 -2.86 -4.15 -15.70
CA GLN A 135 -3.62 -3.00 -16.18
C GLN A 135 -5.13 -3.13 -15.90
N GLU A 136 -5.68 -4.33 -15.99
CA GLU A 136 -7.08 -4.61 -15.66
C GLU A 136 -7.39 -4.22 -14.20
N ILE A 137 -6.58 -4.67 -13.26
CA ILE A 137 -6.76 -4.35 -11.83
C ILE A 137 -6.45 -2.87 -11.55
N HIS A 138 -5.41 -2.30 -12.16
CA HIS A 138 -5.12 -0.87 -12.02
C HIS A 138 -6.29 0.00 -12.48
N LYS A 139 -6.91 -0.33 -13.63
CA LYS A 139 -8.10 0.36 -14.13
C LYS A 139 -9.28 0.21 -13.17
N TYR A 140 -9.49 -0.97 -12.63
CA TYR A 140 -10.55 -1.23 -11.65
C TYR A 140 -10.35 -0.39 -10.38
N ILE A 141 -9.14 -0.39 -9.79
CA ILE A 141 -8.80 0.44 -8.64
C ILE A 141 -9.01 1.93 -8.94
N ARG A 142 -8.60 2.40 -10.12
CA ARG A 142 -8.79 3.78 -10.58
C ARG A 142 -10.26 4.18 -10.59
N ASN A 143 -11.13 3.31 -11.10
CA ASN A 143 -12.57 3.54 -11.12
C ASN A 143 -13.15 3.62 -9.69
N LEU A 144 -12.76 2.70 -8.80
CA LEU A 144 -13.21 2.72 -7.41
C LEU A 144 -12.76 3.99 -6.66
N LEU A 145 -11.53 4.45 -6.89
CA LEU A 145 -11.04 5.71 -6.35
C LEU A 145 -11.85 6.91 -6.87
N SER A 146 -12.18 6.89 -8.17
CA SER A 146 -13.01 7.95 -8.79
C SER A 146 -14.43 7.98 -8.22
N GLU A 147 -15.05 6.82 -8.03
CA GLU A 147 -16.38 6.70 -7.41
C GLU A 147 -16.39 7.22 -5.96
N ARG A 148 -15.33 6.94 -5.21
CA ARG A 148 -15.27 7.31 -3.78
C ARG A 148 -14.84 8.76 -3.54
N PHE A 149 -13.84 9.26 -4.28
CA PHE A 149 -13.17 10.54 -4.00
C PHE A 149 -13.27 11.54 -5.15
N GLY A 150 -13.83 11.14 -6.28
CA GLY A 150 -13.92 11.96 -7.49
C GLY A 150 -12.66 11.91 -8.37
N ASN A 151 -12.83 12.32 -9.64
CA ASN A 151 -11.78 12.18 -10.67
C ASN A 151 -10.49 12.92 -10.29
N LYS A 152 -10.59 14.13 -9.73
CA LYS A 152 -9.42 14.92 -9.38
C LYS A 152 -8.46 14.18 -8.44
N ILE A 153 -8.98 13.51 -7.42
CA ILE A 153 -8.16 12.73 -6.48
C ILE A 153 -7.71 11.43 -7.15
N SER A 154 -8.61 10.74 -7.82
CA SER A 154 -8.31 9.50 -8.52
C SER A 154 -7.15 9.68 -9.52
N ASP A 155 -7.21 10.68 -10.38
CA ASP A 155 -6.20 10.91 -11.44
C ASP A 155 -4.81 11.26 -10.87
N ASN A 156 -4.76 11.89 -9.71
CA ASN A 156 -3.51 12.27 -9.04
C ASN A 156 -2.99 11.20 -8.05
N THR A 157 -3.78 10.19 -7.68
CA THR A 157 -3.32 9.09 -6.83
C THR A 157 -2.51 8.10 -7.67
N SER A 158 -1.27 7.85 -7.30
CA SER A 158 -0.45 6.85 -7.98
C SER A 158 -0.94 5.44 -7.69
N ILE A 159 -1.02 4.61 -8.73
CA ILE A 159 -1.24 3.16 -8.62
C ILE A 159 -0.02 2.49 -9.23
N ILE A 160 0.66 1.65 -8.47
CA ILE A 160 1.86 0.94 -8.90
C ILE A 160 1.68 -0.57 -8.84
N TYR A 161 2.43 -1.28 -9.67
CA TYR A 161 2.51 -2.73 -9.61
C TYR A 161 3.58 -3.14 -8.59
N GLY A 162 3.21 -3.96 -7.60
CA GLY A 162 4.05 -4.42 -6.50
C GLY A 162 4.47 -5.90 -6.60
N GLY A 163 4.17 -6.58 -7.70
CA GLY A 163 4.59 -7.96 -7.92
C GLY A 163 6.02 -8.08 -8.49
N SER A 164 6.43 -9.31 -8.76
CA SER A 164 7.74 -9.59 -9.37
C SER A 164 7.84 -8.99 -10.77
N VAL A 165 8.92 -8.27 -11.04
CA VAL A 165 9.23 -7.68 -12.35
C VAL A 165 10.60 -8.17 -12.80
N LYS A 166 10.71 -8.57 -14.07
CA LYS A 166 11.97 -8.96 -14.71
C LYS A 166 12.27 -7.98 -15.86
N PRO A 167 13.55 -7.79 -16.25
CA PRO A 167 13.89 -6.89 -17.35
C PRO A 167 13.17 -7.17 -18.67
N ASN A 168 12.68 -8.40 -18.84
CA ASN A 168 12.04 -8.89 -20.07
C ASN A 168 10.54 -9.22 -19.87
N SER A 169 9.92 -8.78 -18.75
CA SER A 169 8.49 -8.98 -18.46
C SER A 169 7.66 -7.78 -18.88
#